data_d8cb55a8cd11ddb7d857fb1ab620c652
#
_entry.id   d8cb55a8cd11ddb7d857fb1ab620c652
#
_cell.length_a   1.000
_cell.length_b   1.000
_cell.length_c   1.000
_cell.angle_alpha   90.00
_cell.angle_beta   90.00
_cell.angle_gamma   90.00
#
_symmetry.space_group_name_H-M   'P 1'
#
loop_
_entity.id
_entity.type
_entity.pdbx_description
1 polymer ?
#
loop_
_entity_poly.entity_id
_entity_poly.type
_entity_poly.pdbx_seq_one_letter_code
_entity_poly.pdbx_strand_id
1 'polypeptide(L)'
;QAGCIVISRELFSDKMNGNFILVKDAYEAFTKVLSLFNVVITTEISDKAFVHTSAKIGTNVHVYPFVYIGENVSVGDNCILYPNVTINAHCVVGNNCILHSGAVIGSDGFGFAPIEDGTFHKIPQLGNVIIEDNCEIGANTCVDRATMGSTIIRKGVKLDNLIQVAHNVEIGEHTVIAAQTGISGSTKIGHHNMIGGQVGFVGHIVVAPYTKINAQSAVASHIKKEGLILSGTPVIDIKQHFKSTVVYKNLPELEKKVRELEAELNRLKNT
;
A
#
# COMPACT_ATOMS: atom_id res chain seq x y z
N GLN A 1 24.68 -27.48 7.32
CA GLN A 1 25.22 -26.67 8.43
C GLN A 1 25.59 -25.29 7.87
N ALA A 2 25.14 -24.20 8.51
CA ALA A 2 25.53 -22.85 8.12
C ALA A 2 27.01 -22.63 8.46
N GLY A 3 27.79 -22.09 7.52
CA GLY A 3 29.22 -21.79 7.73
C GLY A 3 29.45 -20.61 8.70
N CYS A 4 28.44 -19.71 8.83
CA CYS A 4 28.45 -18.57 9.72
C CYS A 4 27.00 -18.16 10.06
N ILE A 5 26.78 -17.61 11.27
CA ILE A 5 25.48 -17.16 11.76
C ILE A 5 25.60 -15.67 12.10
N VAL A 6 24.70 -14.85 11.54
CA VAL A 6 24.54 -13.44 11.91
C VAL A 6 23.56 -13.37 13.08
N ILE A 7 23.98 -12.77 14.20
CA ILE A 7 23.18 -12.73 15.42
C ILE A 7 23.30 -11.35 16.09
N SER A 8 22.24 -10.86 16.70
CA SER A 8 22.27 -9.65 17.50
C SER A 8 23.09 -9.88 18.76
N ARG A 9 23.93 -8.91 19.14
CA ARG A 9 24.84 -9.04 20.32
C ARG A 9 24.11 -9.41 21.60
N GLU A 10 22.87 -8.95 21.75
CA GLU A 10 22.02 -9.22 22.93
C GLU A 10 21.59 -10.68 23.04
N LEU A 11 21.56 -11.42 21.93
CA LEU A 11 21.17 -12.82 21.88
C LEU A 11 22.35 -13.77 21.90
N PHE A 12 23.59 -13.27 21.77
CA PHE A 12 24.80 -14.08 21.77
C PHE A 12 25.15 -14.54 23.19
N SER A 13 25.59 -15.80 23.33
CA SER A 13 26.13 -16.36 24.55
C SER A 13 27.42 -17.11 24.26
N ASP A 14 28.43 -16.96 25.08
CA ASP A 14 29.71 -17.68 24.99
C ASP A 14 29.60 -19.20 25.04
N LYS A 15 28.41 -19.72 25.40
CA LYS A 15 28.07 -21.16 25.39
C LYS A 15 27.69 -21.67 24.00
N MET A 16 27.49 -20.78 23.02
CA MET A 16 27.13 -21.15 21.66
C MET A 16 28.37 -21.59 20.88
N ASN A 17 28.27 -22.71 20.17
CA ASN A 17 29.34 -23.24 19.31
C ASN A 17 29.06 -22.85 17.85
N GLY A 18 30.02 -22.25 17.18
CA GLY A 18 29.93 -21.90 15.75
C GLY A 18 30.67 -20.62 15.40
N ASN A 19 30.59 -20.24 14.14
CA ASN A 19 31.11 -18.96 13.67
C ASN A 19 29.98 -17.93 13.70
N PHE A 20 30.17 -16.84 14.44
CA PHE A 20 29.16 -15.81 14.61
C PHE A 20 29.67 -14.45 14.14
N ILE A 21 28.80 -13.71 13.45
CA ILE A 21 28.97 -12.28 13.18
C ILE A 21 28.01 -11.55 14.11
N LEU A 22 28.58 -10.84 15.09
CA LEU A 22 27.80 -10.09 16.08
C LEU A 22 27.47 -8.71 15.54
N VAL A 23 26.18 -8.40 15.43
CA VAL A 23 25.65 -7.15 14.88
C VAL A 23 24.73 -6.48 15.89
N LYS A 24 24.38 -5.21 15.67
CA LYS A 24 23.39 -4.49 16.48
C LYS A 24 21.97 -4.98 16.15
N ASP A 25 21.68 -5.14 14.87
CA ASP A 25 20.41 -5.61 14.34
C ASP A 25 20.67 -6.69 13.29
N ALA A 26 20.23 -7.91 13.58
CA ALA A 26 20.45 -9.06 12.70
C ALA A 26 19.64 -8.98 11.41
N TYR A 27 18.46 -8.35 11.44
CA TYR A 27 17.60 -8.18 10.26
C TYR A 27 18.18 -7.16 9.29
N GLU A 28 18.65 -6.01 9.80
CA GLU A 28 19.35 -5.01 8.99
C GLU A 28 20.62 -5.58 8.36
N ALA A 29 21.41 -6.32 9.14
CA ALA A 29 22.65 -6.96 8.65
C ALA A 29 22.34 -8.02 7.58
N PHE A 30 21.29 -8.81 7.77
CA PHE A 30 20.83 -9.80 6.77
C PHE A 30 20.43 -9.13 5.46
N THR A 31 19.71 -8.01 5.52
CA THR A 31 19.35 -7.22 4.34
C THR A 31 20.61 -6.77 3.57
N LYS A 32 21.64 -6.30 4.28
CA LYS A 32 22.93 -5.92 3.68
C LYS A 32 23.65 -7.10 3.04
N VAL A 33 23.61 -8.27 3.67
CA VAL A 33 24.20 -9.49 3.10
C VAL A 33 23.46 -9.89 1.83
N LEU A 34 22.14 -9.89 1.83
CA LEU A 34 21.34 -10.20 0.64
C LEU A 34 21.64 -9.27 -0.54
N SER A 35 21.89 -7.99 -0.27
CA SER A 35 22.20 -7.01 -1.33
C SER A 35 23.52 -7.33 -2.06
N LEU A 36 24.45 -8.08 -1.44
CA LEU A 36 25.68 -8.53 -2.10
C LEU A 36 25.43 -9.61 -3.16
N PHE A 37 24.32 -10.32 -3.07
CA PHE A 37 23.92 -11.36 -4.02
C PHE A 37 22.91 -10.82 -5.07
N ASN A 38 22.63 -9.52 -5.03
CA ASN A 38 21.71 -8.92 -5.98
C ASN A 38 22.28 -9.01 -7.40
N VAL A 39 21.46 -9.47 -8.33
CA VAL A 39 21.86 -9.58 -9.74
C VAL A 39 22.02 -8.17 -10.30
N VAL A 40 23.18 -7.89 -10.89
CA VAL A 40 23.40 -6.63 -11.63
C VAL A 40 22.47 -6.64 -12.84
N ILE A 41 21.46 -5.79 -12.81
CA ILE A 41 20.57 -5.60 -13.96
C ILE A 41 21.31 -4.71 -14.96
N THR A 42 21.58 -5.25 -16.15
CA THR A 42 22.14 -4.46 -17.25
C THR A 42 21.09 -3.46 -17.74
N THR A 43 21.43 -2.19 -17.78
CA THR A 43 20.54 -1.14 -18.26
C THR A 43 20.29 -1.29 -19.74
N GLU A 44 19.05 -1.61 -20.12
CA GLU A 44 18.64 -1.85 -21.49
C GLU A 44 17.17 -1.48 -21.68
N ILE A 45 16.85 -0.89 -22.81
CA ILE A 45 15.46 -0.75 -23.26
C ILE A 45 15.18 -1.86 -24.25
N SER A 46 14.29 -2.78 -23.90
CA SER A 46 13.93 -3.89 -24.78
C SER A 46 13.35 -3.41 -26.10
N ASP A 47 13.75 -4.03 -27.20
CA ASP A 47 13.18 -3.83 -28.55
C ASP A 47 11.71 -4.25 -28.64
N LYS A 48 11.22 -5.04 -27.68
CA LYS A 48 9.81 -5.43 -27.54
C LYS A 48 8.99 -4.51 -26.64
N ALA A 49 9.58 -3.44 -26.11
CA ALA A 49 8.85 -2.41 -25.42
C ALA A 49 8.34 -1.36 -26.40
N PHE A 50 7.17 -0.78 -26.10
CA PHE A 50 6.69 0.39 -26.82
C PHE A 50 7.03 1.64 -26.02
N VAL A 51 7.81 2.53 -26.60
CA VAL A 51 8.13 3.85 -26.03
C VAL A 51 7.69 4.91 -27.02
N HIS A 52 6.73 5.76 -26.63
CA HIS A 52 6.27 6.85 -27.46
C HIS A 52 7.40 7.85 -27.72
N THR A 53 7.46 8.42 -28.95
CA THR A 53 8.55 9.31 -29.39
C THR A 53 8.70 10.59 -28.57
N SER A 54 7.63 11.04 -27.90
CA SER A 54 7.64 12.20 -26.98
C SER A 54 7.99 11.84 -25.54
N ALA A 55 8.12 10.56 -25.22
CA ALA A 55 8.48 10.14 -23.86
C ALA A 55 9.95 10.48 -23.57
N LYS A 56 10.23 10.84 -22.32
CA LYS A 56 11.58 11.14 -21.82
C LYS A 56 11.99 10.05 -20.85
N ILE A 57 13.08 9.37 -21.17
CA ILE A 57 13.64 8.31 -20.32
C ILE A 57 15.00 8.79 -19.79
N GLY A 58 15.19 8.70 -18.50
CA GLY A 58 16.44 9.07 -17.82
C GLY A 58 17.59 8.09 -18.12
N THR A 59 18.67 8.29 -17.39
CA THR A 59 19.87 7.44 -17.50
C THR A 59 19.72 6.18 -16.64
N ASN A 60 20.41 5.09 -17.02
CA ASN A 60 20.40 3.82 -16.31
C ASN A 60 19.00 3.23 -16.06
N VAL A 61 18.06 3.45 -16.96
CA VAL A 61 16.72 2.85 -16.89
C VAL A 61 16.74 1.48 -17.55
N HIS A 62 16.18 0.48 -16.87
CA HIS A 62 15.95 -0.84 -17.45
C HIS A 62 14.47 -1.01 -17.79
N VAL A 63 14.18 -1.23 -19.08
CA VAL A 63 12.81 -1.42 -19.59
C VAL A 63 12.70 -2.83 -20.16
N TYR A 64 11.94 -3.67 -19.47
CA TYR A 64 11.71 -5.06 -19.87
C TYR A 64 10.79 -5.19 -21.09
N PRO A 65 10.70 -6.38 -21.73
CA PRO A 65 9.76 -6.63 -22.82
C PRO A 65 8.30 -6.32 -22.45
N PHE A 66 7.54 -5.85 -23.44
CA PHE A 66 6.10 -5.56 -23.35
C PHE A 66 5.72 -4.44 -22.40
N VAL A 67 6.67 -3.62 -21.99
CA VAL A 67 6.38 -2.36 -21.30
C VAL A 67 5.79 -1.36 -22.31
N TYR A 68 4.74 -0.65 -21.90
CA TYR A 68 4.15 0.45 -22.67
C TYR A 68 4.42 1.78 -21.96
N ILE A 69 5.07 2.70 -22.66
CA ILE A 69 5.33 4.07 -22.20
C ILE A 69 4.66 5.03 -23.16
N GLY A 70 3.61 5.69 -22.68
CA GLY A 70 2.72 6.54 -23.47
C GLY A 70 3.28 7.93 -23.78
N GLU A 71 2.44 8.72 -24.42
CA GLU A 71 2.75 10.08 -24.85
C GLU A 71 3.11 11.00 -23.68
N ASN A 72 4.17 11.82 -23.84
CA ASN A 72 4.63 12.81 -22.86
C ASN A 72 4.89 12.24 -21.45
N VAL A 73 5.14 10.93 -21.33
CA VAL A 73 5.59 10.31 -20.08
C VAL A 73 7.02 10.73 -19.79
N SER A 74 7.33 10.95 -18.52
CA SER A 74 8.70 11.16 -18.04
C SER A 74 9.07 10.09 -17.02
N VAL A 75 10.18 9.38 -17.23
CA VAL A 75 10.78 8.42 -16.31
C VAL A 75 12.15 8.92 -15.92
N GLY A 76 12.41 9.04 -14.62
CA GLY A 76 13.68 9.48 -14.08
C GLY A 76 14.78 8.43 -14.18
N ASP A 77 15.93 8.73 -13.56
CA ASP A 77 17.13 7.91 -13.62
C ASP A 77 17.01 6.64 -12.76
N ASN A 78 17.79 5.60 -13.13
CA ASN A 78 17.96 4.36 -12.37
C ASN A 78 16.65 3.61 -12.08
N CYS A 79 15.64 3.70 -12.94
CA CYS A 79 14.37 3.01 -12.78
C CYS A 79 14.40 1.63 -13.41
N ILE A 80 13.58 0.73 -12.86
CA ILE A 80 13.35 -0.63 -13.37
C ILE A 80 11.86 -0.78 -13.68
N LEU A 81 11.54 -1.01 -14.96
CA LEU A 81 10.18 -1.26 -15.42
C LEU A 81 10.06 -2.71 -15.87
N TYR A 82 9.47 -3.54 -15.01
CA TYR A 82 9.30 -4.97 -15.27
C TYR A 82 8.30 -5.27 -16.39
N PRO A 83 8.26 -6.52 -16.93
CA PRO A 83 7.40 -6.84 -18.08
C PRO A 83 5.93 -6.48 -17.86
N ASN A 84 5.28 -6.01 -18.94
CA ASN A 84 3.87 -5.63 -18.96
C ASN A 84 3.51 -4.42 -18.09
N VAL A 85 4.47 -3.64 -17.62
CA VAL A 85 4.17 -2.33 -17.01
C VAL A 85 3.58 -1.41 -18.05
N THR A 86 2.51 -0.71 -17.67
CA THR A 86 1.85 0.30 -18.51
C THR A 86 1.94 1.66 -17.83
N ILE A 87 2.53 2.65 -18.51
CA ILE A 87 2.55 4.05 -18.08
C ILE A 87 1.79 4.86 -19.11
N ASN A 88 0.59 5.30 -18.77
CA ASN A 88 -0.27 6.07 -19.66
C ASN A 88 0.20 7.53 -19.80
N ALA A 89 -0.29 8.19 -20.85
CA ALA A 89 0.13 9.53 -21.26
C ALA A 89 0.17 10.55 -20.10
N HIS A 90 1.17 11.45 -20.17
CA HIS A 90 1.40 12.57 -19.25
C HIS A 90 1.76 12.20 -17.81
N CYS A 91 1.96 10.93 -17.49
CA CYS A 91 2.39 10.49 -16.16
C CYS A 91 3.90 10.73 -15.96
N VAL A 92 4.27 10.91 -14.70
CA VAL A 92 5.65 11.16 -14.28
C VAL A 92 6.07 10.10 -13.26
N VAL A 93 7.25 9.52 -13.50
CA VAL A 93 7.93 8.61 -12.58
C VAL A 93 9.28 9.22 -12.23
N GLY A 94 9.56 9.41 -10.95
CA GLY A 94 10.80 9.95 -10.42
C GLY A 94 11.98 8.99 -10.54
N ASN A 95 13.05 9.28 -9.83
CA ASN A 95 14.28 8.51 -9.88
C ASN A 95 14.26 7.29 -8.96
N ASN A 96 15.07 6.27 -9.28
CA ASN A 96 15.26 5.06 -8.46
C ASN A 96 13.94 4.33 -8.16
N CYS A 97 12.98 4.35 -9.08
CA CYS A 97 11.70 3.68 -8.93
C CYS A 97 11.72 2.28 -9.52
N ILE A 98 10.97 1.38 -8.89
CA ILE A 98 10.76 0.01 -9.38
C ILE A 98 9.27 -0.18 -9.61
N LEU A 99 8.88 -0.50 -10.85
CA LEU A 99 7.52 -0.85 -11.21
C LEU A 99 7.49 -2.33 -11.58
N HIS A 100 6.79 -3.14 -10.77
CA HIS A 100 6.70 -4.59 -10.98
C HIS A 100 5.71 -4.96 -12.07
N SER A 101 5.81 -6.21 -12.53
CA SER A 101 5.08 -6.71 -13.70
C SER A 101 3.57 -6.45 -13.63
N GLY A 102 3.03 -5.92 -14.70
CA GLY A 102 1.61 -5.66 -14.83
C GLY A 102 1.10 -4.43 -14.06
N ALA A 103 1.97 -3.65 -13.40
CA ALA A 103 1.56 -2.39 -12.79
C ALA A 103 1.06 -1.41 -13.86
N VAL A 104 -0.06 -0.73 -13.57
CA VAL A 104 -0.71 0.23 -14.49
C VAL A 104 -0.74 1.61 -13.84
N ILE A 105 -0.07 2.56 -14.48
CA ILE A 105 0.05 3.94 -14.02
C ILE A 105 -0.74 4.84 -14.94
N GLY A 106 -1.74 5.55 -14.39
CA GLY A 106 -2.53 6.54 -15.11
C GLY A 106 -3.70 5.98 -15.92
N SER A 107 -4.29 4.85 -15.51
CA SER A 107 -5.61 4.45 -16.00
C SER A 107 -6.68 5.47 -15.64
N ASP A 108 -7.79 5.50 -16.38
CA ASP A 108 -8.90 6.37 -16.02
C ASP A 108 -9.48 5.98 -14.68
N GLY A 109 -9.72 6.97 -13.81
CA GLY A 109 -10.43 6.79 -12.56
C GLY A 109 -11.89 6.39 -12.78
N PHE A 110 -12.50 5.76 -11.78
CA PHE A 110 -13.91 5.38 -11.75
C PHE A 110 -14.78 6.61 -11.49
N GLY A 111 -15.00 7.40 -12.54
CA GLY A 111 -15.79 8.62 -12.50
C GLY A 111 -17.03 8.51 -13.40
N PHE A 112 -18.22 8.50 -12.80
CA PHE A 112 -19.50 8.44 -13.49
C PHE A 112 -20.53 9.34 -12.82
N ALA A 113 -21.25 10.13 -13.60
CA ALA A 113 -22.36 10.96 -13.13
C ALA A 113 -23.69 10.25 -13.40
N PRO A 114 -24.58 10.10 -12.41
CA PRO A 114 -25.92 9.59 -12.65
C PRO A 114 -26.72 10.63 -13.47
N ILE A 115 -27.51 10.16 -14.42
CA ILE A 115 -28.41 10.98 -15.22
C ILE A 115 -29.88 10.57 -15.00
N GLU A 116 -30.81 11.41 -15.48
CA GLU A 116 -32.24 11.31 -15.14
C GLU A 116 -32.91 9.97 -15.51
N ASP A 117 -32.40 9.28 -16.54
CA ASP A 117 -32.90 7.97 -16.98
C ASP A 117 -32.40 6.78 -16.13
N GLY A 118 -31.62 7.05 -15.07
CA GLY A 118 -31.02 6.04 -14.19
C GLY A 118 -29.73 5.41 -14.72
N THR A 119 -29.21 5.88 -15.85
CA THR A 119 -27.91 5.45 -16.40
C THR A 119 -26.77 6.32 -15.89
N PHE A 120 -25.52 6.01 -16.29
CA PHE A 120 -24.34 6.73 -15.85
C PHE A 120 -23.56 7.30 -17.02
N HIS A 121 -23.22 8.55 -16.94
CA HIS A 121 -22.36 9.24 -17.90
C HIS A 121 -20.90 9.23 -17.43
N LYS A 122 -19.98 8.81 -18.29
CA LYS A 122 -18.56 8.80 -17.95
C LYS A 122 -18.03 10.22 -17.78
N ILE A 123 -17.35 10.49 -16.67
CA ILE A 123 -16.62 11.74 -16.42
C ILE A 123 -15.20 11.57 -16.98
N PRO A 124 -14.79 12.39 -17.99
CA PRO A 124 -13.43 12.36 -18.52
C PRO A 124 -12.38 12.59 -17.44
N GLN A 125 -11.30 11.83 -17.49
CA GLN A 125 -10.17 11.92 -16.56
C GLN A 125 -9.02 12.62 -17.26
N LEU A 126 -8.82 13.92 -16.97
CA LEU A 126 -7.91 14.81 -17.67
C LEU A 126 -6.56 15.01 -16.98
N GLY A 127 -6.45 14.54 -15.73
CA GLY A 127 -5.24 14.66 -14.94
C GLY A 127 -4.23 13.55 -15.25
N ASN A 128 -3.23 13.44 -14.39
CA ASN A 128 -2.15 12.46 -14.51
C ASN A 128 -1.83 11.78 -13.17
N VAL A 129 -0.77 10.98 -13.17
CA VAL A 129 -0.13 10.41 -11.98
C VAL A 129 1.29 10.95 -11.87
N ILE A 130 1.70 11.29 -10.65
CA ILE A 130 3.07 11.62 -10.29
C ILE A 130 3.54 10.61 -9.24
N ILE A 131 4.57 9.84 -9.58
CA ILE A 131 5.31 8.99 -8.67
C ILE A 131 6.63 9.69 -8.40
N GLU A 132 6.90 10.04 -7.15
CA GLU A 132 8.16 10.66 -6.74
C GLU A 132 9.29 9.63 -6.59
N ASP A 133 10.48 10.08 -6.18
CA ASP A 133 11.68 9.25 -6.14
C ASP A 133 11.59 8.08 -5.14
N ASN A 134 12.37 7.02 -5.42
CA ASN A 134 12.55 5.86 -4.54
C ASN A 134 11.27 5.09 -4.22
N CYS A 135 10.26 5.17 -5.07
CA CYS A 135 9.01 4.42 -4.93
C CYS A 135 9.14 3.00 -5.49
N GLU A 136 8.34 2.10 -4.93
CA GLU A 136 8.19 0.74 -5.46
C GLU A 136 6.71 0.42 -5.59
N ILE A 137 6.31 -0.02 -6.78
CA ILE A 137 4.91 -0.34 -7.11
C ILE A 137 4.83 -1.82 -7.46
N GLY A 138 4.10 -2.56 -6.65
CA GLY A 138 3.95 -4.01 -6.76
C GLY A 138 3.19 -4.48 -8.00
N ALA A 139 3.26 -5.77 -8.24
CA ALA A 139 2.68 -6.39 -9.44
C ALA A 139 1.15 -6.22 -9.50
N ASN A 140 0.65 -5.89 -10.70
CA ASN A 140 -0.77 -5.66 -10.97
C ASN A 140 -1.43 -4.59 -10.07
N THR A 141 -0.65 -3.68 -9.50
CA THR A 141 -1.16 -2.52 -8.78
C THR A 141 -1.56 -1.45 -9.80
N CYS A 142 -2.76 -0.89 -9.60
CA CYS A 142 -3.31 0.17 -10.45
C CYS A 142 -3.30 1.51 -9.71
N VAL A 143 -2.76 2.53 -10.36
CA VAL A 143 -2.80 3.92 -9.88
C VAL A 143 -3.54 4.75 -10.92
N ASP A 144 -4.76 5.16 -10.60
CA ASP A 144 -5.61 5.91 -11.51
C ASP A 144 -5.16 7.38 -11.62
N ARG A 145 -5.28 7.95 -12.81
CA ARG A 145 -5.08 9.38 -13.01
C ARG A 145 -6.12 10.21 -12.29
N ALA A 146 -5.78 11.41 -11.91
CA ALA A 146 -6.74 12.35 -11.37
C ALA A 146 -7.79 12.77 -12.41
N THR A 147 -8.98 13.13 -11.95
CA THR A 147 -9.97 13.79 -12.82
C THR A 147 -9.42 15.11 -13.35
N MET A 148 -8.82 15.92 -12.46
CA MET A 148 -8.03 17.13 -12.76
C MET A 148 -6.87 17.19 -11.76
N GLY A 149 -5.73 17.73 -12.17
CA GLY A 149 -4.50 17.74 -11.37
C GLY A 149 -3.81 16.39 -11.38
N SER A 150 -3.38 15.90 -10.22
CA SER A 150 -2.56 14.69 -10.13
C SER A 150 -3.00 13.77 -9.00
N THR A 151 -2.93 12.47 -9.23
CA THR A 151 -2.80 11.45 -8.18
C THR A 151 -1.32 11.35 -7.83
N ILE A 152 -0.96 11.40 -6.55
CA ILE A 152 0.43 11.60 -6.13
C ILE A 152 0.89 10.48 -5.19
N ILE A 153 1.97 9.82 -5.58
CA ILE A 153 2.70 8.86 -4.76
C ILE A 153 4.01 9.52 -4.34
N ARG A 154 4.09 9.90 -3.07
CA ARG A 154 5.23 10.65 -2.53
C ARG A 154 6.48 9.77 -2.39
N LYS A 155 7.62 10.44 -2.21
CA LYS A 155 8.94 9.83 -2.10
C LYS A 155 8.99 8.65 -1.13
N GLY A 156 9.62 7.55 -1.57
CA GLY A 156 9.90 6.40 -0.73
C GLY A 156 8.71 5.50 -0.39
N VAL A 157 7.54 5.74 -0.98
CA VAL A 157 6.35 4.90 -0.82
C VAL A 157 6.59 3.51 -1.40
N LYS A 158 6.09 2.49 -0.69
CA LYS A 158 6.10 1.10 -1.14
C LYS A 158 4.69 0.56 -1.18
N LEU A 159 4.21 0.25 -2.37
CA LEU A 159 2.93 -0.41 -2.62
C LEU A 159 3.19 -1.87 -2.99
N ASP A 160 2.56 -2.78 -2.29
CA ASP A 160 2.59 -4.20 -2.59
C ASP A 160 1.68 -4.53 -3.79
N ASN A 161 1.46 -5.78 -4.06
CA ASN A 161 0.73 -6.29 -5.23
C ASN A 161 -0.78 -6.06 -5.12
N LEU A 162 -1.45 -5.91 -6.27
CA LEU A 162 -2.91 -5.86 -6.37
C LEU A 162 -3.56 -4.70 -5.58
N ILE A 163 -2.87 -3.59 -5.42
CA ILE A 163 -3.41 -2.41 -4.77
C ILE A 163 -4.17 -1.57 -5.80
N GLN A 164 -5.33 -1.01 -5.39
CA GLN A 164 -6.05 0.00 -6.18
C GLN A 164 -5.90 1.36 -5.51
N VAL A 165 -5.25 2.28 -6.21
CA VAL A 165 -5.17 3.70 -5.84
C VAL A 165 -6.08 4.48 -6.79
N ALA A 166 -7.20 4.99 -6.30
CA ALA A 166 -8.15 5.72 -7.13
C ALA A 166 -7.70 7.17 -7.42
N HIS A 167 -8.46 7.85 -8.27
CA HIS A 167 -8.18 9.22 -8.74
C HIS A 167 -8.00 10.24 -7.60
N ASN A 168 -7.09 11.18 -7.78
CA ASN A 168 -6.85 12.29 -6.84
C ASN A 168 -6.40 11.88 -5.43
N VAL A 169 -5.96 10.62 -5.25
CA VAL A 169 -5.37 10.15 -4.00
C VAL A 169 -3.96 10.74 -3.85
N GLU A 170 -3.59 11.05 -2.62
CA GLU A 170 -2.23 11.40 -2.25
C GLU A 170 -1.74 10.47 -1.15
N ILE A 171 -0.60 9.79 -1.37
CA ILE A 171 0.07 8.92 -0.39
C ILE A 171 1.36 9.58 0.05
N GLY A 172 1.45 9.90 1.34
CA GLY A 172 2.58 10.59 1.94
C GLY A 172 3.86 9.76 2.00
N GLU A 173 4.98 10.46 2.13
CA GLU A 173 6.33 9.90 2.07
C GLU A 173 6.52 8.69 3.00
N HIS A 174 7.34 7.72 2.54
CA HIS A 174 7.74 6.54 3.32
C HIS A 174 6.59 5.72 3.89
N THR A 175 5.40 5.83 3.32
CA THR A 175 4.25 4.97 3.66
C THR A 175 4.37 3.63 2.95
N VAL A 176 4.07 2.55 3.68
CA VAL A 176 4.05 1.19 3.15
C VAL A 176 2.64 0.61 3.22
N ILE A 177 2.19 0.00 2.13
CA ILE A 177 0.84 -0.54 1.99
C ILE A 177 0.94 -1.96 1.47
N ALA A 178 0.39 -2.91 2.24
CA ALA A 178 0.38 -4.32 1.86
C ALA A 178 -0.75 -4.65 0.87
N ALA A 179 -0.64 -5.82 0.27
CA ALA A 179 -1.41 -6.27 -0.88
C ALA A 179 -2.94 -6.18 -0.74
N GLN A 180 -3.60 -6.00 -1.89
CA GLN A 180 -5.05 -6.00 -2.04
C GLN A 180 -5.77 -4.86 -1.29
N THR A 181 -5.07 -3.81 -0.91
CA THR A 181 -5.66 -2.62 -0.30
C THR A 181 -6.32 -1.74 -1.37
N GLY A 182 -7.52 -1.24 -1.07
CA GLY A 182 -8.27 -0.32 -1.92
C GLY A 182 -8.36 1.08 -1.30
N ILE A 183 -7.97 2.10 -2.06
CA ILE A 183 -7.99 3.49 -1.61
C ILE A 183 -8.92 4.27 -2.53
N SER A 184 -10.07 4.67 -2.01
CA SER A 184 -11.07 5.43 -2.79
C SER A 184 -10.62 6.86 -3.07
N GLY A 185 -11.24 7.47 -4.09
CA GLY A 185 -10.84 8.75 -4.65
C GLY A 185 -10.72 9.90 -3.64
N SER A 186 -9.82 10.82 -3.92
CA SER A 186 -9.55 12.04 -3.14
C SER A 186 -9.11 11.78 -1.67
N THR A 187 -8.73 10.58 -1.32
CA THR A 187 -8.19 10.24 0.00
C THR A 187 -6.75 10.75 0.12
N LYS A 188 -6.41 11.30 1.29
CA LYS A 188 -5.05 11.75 1.62
C LYS A 188 -4.50 10.92 2.77
N ILE A 189 -3.47 10.13 2.48
CA ILE A 189 -2.75 9.33 3.48
C ILE A 189 -1.48 10.08 3.85
N GLY A 190 -1.27 10.33 5.14
CA GLY A 190 -0.08 10.99 5.67
C GLY A 190 1.20 10.16 5.47
N HIS A 191 2.34 10.70 5.87
CA HIS A 191 3.64 10.05 5.74
C HIS A 191 3.88 8.97 6.81
N HIS A 192 4.82 8.04 6.55
CA HIS A 192 5.28 6.99 7.49
C HIS A 192 4.15 6.11 8.05
N ASN A 193 3.09 5.89 7.28
CA ASN A 193 2.01 4.98 7.65
C ASN A 193 2.38 3.54 7.30
N MET A 194 1.83 2.59 8.06
CA MET A 194 1.96 1.16 7.82
C MET A 194 0.56 0.55 7.69
N ILE A 195 0.17 0.21 6.48
CA ILE A 195 -1.17 -0.28 6.15
C ILE A 195 -1.09 -1.78 5.84
N GLY A 196 -1.86 -2.56 6.57
CA GLY A 196 -1.98 -4.00 6.37
C GLY A 196 -2.70 -4.36 5.06
N GLY A 197 -2.66 -5.63 4.69
CA GLY A 197 -3.33 -6.10 3.47
C GLY A 197 -4.85 -6.08 3.56
N GLN A 198 -5.51 -5.94 2.42
CA GLN A 198 -6.97 -5.94 2.31
C GLN A 198 -7.66 -4.84 3.12
N VAL A 199 -7.01 -3.71 3.33
CA VAL A 199 -7.60 -2.54 3.97
C VAL A 199 -8.41 -1.75 2.94
N GLY A 200 -9.62 -1.31 3.33
CA GLY A 200 -10.46 -0.45 2.51
C GLY A 200 -10.54 0.96 3.07
N PHE A 201 -10.32 1.97 2.23
CA PHE A 201 -10.51 3.38 2.60
C PHE A 201 -11.70 3.96 1.84
N VAL A 202 -12.63 4.60 2.55
CA VAL A 202 -13.68 5.41 1.90
C VAL A 202 -13.06 6.68 1.30
N GLY A 203 -13.75 7.27 0.32
CA GLY A 203 -13.28 8.48 -0.35
C GLY A 203 -13.26 9.72 0.51
N HIS A 204 -12.46 10.71 0.08
CA HIS A 204 -12.42 12.08 0.65
C HIS A 204 -12.02 12.16 2.13
N ILE A 205 -11.27 11.19 2.63
CA ILE A 205 -10.78 11.20 4.02
C ILE A 205 -9.30 11.58 4.10
N VAL A 206 -8.89 11.93 5.31
CA VAL A 206 -7.49 12.21 5.66
C VAL A 206 -7.06 11.22 6.73
N VAL A 207 -5.90 10.62 6.55
CA VAL A 207 -5.25 9.71 7.51
C VAL A 207 -3.98 10.39 8.01
N ALA A 208 -3.90 10.63 9.31
CA ALA A 208 -2.76 11.27 9.95
C ALA A 208 -1.47 10.44 9.81
N PRO A 209 -0.28 11.07 9.88
CA PRO A 209 1.00 10.38 9.81
C PRO A 209 1.19 9.33 10.91
N TYR A 210 2.19 8.42 10.69
CA TYR A 210 2.59 7.37 11.64
C TYR A 210 1.48 6.42 12.08
N THR A 211 0.35 6.39 11.35
CA THR A 211 -0.79 5.49 11.63
C THR A 211 -0.45 4.06 11.18
N LYS A 212 -0.79 3.08 12.03
CA LYS A 212 -0.69 1.66 11.71
C LYS A 212 -2.09 1.06 11.63
N ILE A 213 -2.41 0.40 10.54
CA ILE A 213 -3.73 -0.22 10.33
C ILE A 213 -3.53 -1.70 10.06
N ASN A 214 -4.16 -2.55 10.89
CA ASN A 214 -4.09 -3.99 10.71
C ASN A 214 -4.85 -4.43 9.46
N ALA A 215 -4.47 -5.61 8.95
CA ALA A 215 -5.11 -6.21 7.78
C ALA A 215 -6.63 -6.37 7.95
N GLN A 216 -7.35 -6.37 6.82
CA GLN A 216 -8.82 -6.55 6.75
C GLN A 216 -9.61 -5.51 7.56
N SER A 217 -9.09 -4.28 7.63
CA SER A 217 -9.75 -3.17 8.31
C SER A 217 -10.47 -2.26 7.33
N ALA A 218 -11.54 -1.59 7.78
CA ALA A 218 -12.27 -0.60 6.98
C ALA A 218 -12.16 0.79 7.62
N VAL A 219 -11.53 1.72 6.90
CA VAL A 219 -11.39 3.12 7.33
C VAL A 219 -12.54 3.93 6.76
N ALA A 220 -13.56 4.17 7.59
CA ALA A 220 -14.81 4.81 7.21
C ALA A 220 -14.87 6.33 7.54
N SER A 221 -13.80 6.89 8.12
CA SER A 221 -13.76 8.31 8.52
C SER A 221 -12.34 8.83 8.64
N HIS A 222 -12.20 10.16 8.81
CA HIS A 222 -10.89 10.77 9.03
C HIS A 222 -10.19 10.21 10.27
N ILE A 223 -8.89 9.92 10.13
CA ILE A 223 -8.00 9.63 11.25
C ILE A 223 -7.16 10.90 11.49
N LYS A 224 -7.54 11.68 12.50
CA LYS A 224 -6.96 13.03 12.76
C LYS A 224 -5.74 12.99 13.68
N LYS A 225 -5.60 11.95 14.50
CA LYS A 225 -4.52 11.83 15.49
C LYS A 225 -3.40 10.96 14.93
N GLU A 226 -2.17 11.43 15.03
CA GLU A 226 -0.97 10.70 14.61
C GLU A 226 -0.66 9.51 15.52
N GLY A 227 0.08 8.54 14.99
CA GLY A 227 0.66 7.43 15.73
C GLY A 227 -0.34 6.39 16.24
N LEU A 228 -1.57 6.40 15.75
CA LEU A 228 -2.58 5.42 16.16
C LEU A 228 -2.28 4.03 15.60
N ILE A 229 -2.65 3.01 16.36
CA ILE A 229 -2.70 1.62 15.92
C ILE A 229 -4.17 1.19 15.92
N LEU A 230 -4.68 0.89 14.73
CA LEU A 230 -6.10 0.67 14.48
C LEU A 230 -6.36 -0.71 13.89
N SER A 231 -7.55 -1.26 14.17
CA SER A 231 -7.98 -2.55 13.62
C SER A 231 -9.49 -2.62 13.58
N GLY A 232 -10.02 -3.43 12.67
CA GLY A 232 -11.42 -3.81 12.63
C GLY A 232 -12.23 -3.13 11.52
N THR A 233 -13.52 -3.46 11.52
CA THR A 233 -14.49 -2.97 10.52
C THR A 233 -15.74 -2.47 11.28
N PRO A 234 -15.89 -1.15 11.46
CA PRO A 234 -14.91 -0.09 11.16
C PRO A 234 -13.67 -0.11 12.06
N VAL A 235 -12.60 0.60 11.66
CA VAL A 235 -11.37 0.66 12.46
C VAL A 235 -11.61 1.36 13.79
N ILE A 236 -11.12 0.75 14.87
CA ILE A 236 -11.09 1.28 16.23
C ILE A 236 -9.70 1.08 16.84
N ASP A 237 -9.45 1.67 17.99
CA ASP A 237 -8.20 1.44 18.72
C ASP A 237 -7.93 -0.06 18.93
N ILE A 238 -6.69 -0.48 18.76
CA ILE A 238 -6.31 -1.91 18.76
C ILE A 238 -6.64 -2.61 20.09
N LYS A 239 -6.47 -1.92 21.23
CA LYS A 239 -6.79 -2.49 22.55
C LYS A 239 -8.29 -2.68 22.71
N GLN A 240 -9.09 -1.73 22.19
CA GLN A 240 -10.54 -1.83 22.18
C GLN A 240 -10.99 -2.96 21.25
N HIS A 241 -10.39 -3.09 20.07
CA HIS A 241 -10.66 -4.18 19.13
C HIS A 241 -10.47 -5.55 19.79
N PHE A 242 -9.33 -5.78 20.44
CA PHE A 242 -9.07 -7.06 21.10
C PHE A 242 -10.06 -7.36 22.23
N LYS A 243 -10.42 -6.37 23.05
CA LYS A 243 -11.45 -6.54 24.09
C LYS A 243 -12.81 -6.92 23.48
N SER A 244 -13.21 -6.22 22.41
CA SER A 244 -14.47 -6.50 21.71
C SER A 244 -14.48 -7.89 21.07
N THR A 245 -13.36 -8.32 20.49
CA THR A 245 -13.23 -9.66 19.87
C THR A 245 -13.39 -10.79 20.89
N VAL A 246 -12.89 -10.61 22.11
CA VAL A 246 -13.10 -11.59 23.20
C VAL A 246 -14.58 -11.67 23.57
N VAL A 247 -15.26 -10.54 23.71
CA VAL A 247 -16.71 -10.51 24.02
C VAL A 247 -17.52 -11.10 22.86
N TYR A 248 -17.15 -10.75 21.61
CA TYR A 248 -17.84 -11.26 20.40
C TYR A 248 -17.89 -12.79 20.36
N LYS A 249 -16.81 -13.48 20.74
CA LYS A 249 -16.78 -14.95 20.79
C LYS A 249 -17.74 -15.54 21.81
N ASN A 250 -18.08 -14.79 22.84
CA ASN A 250 -18.93 -15.23 23.95
C ASN A 250 -20.36 -14.65 23.88
N LEU A 251 -20.73 -14.00 22.76
CA LEU A 251 -22.06 -13.39 22.59
C LEU A 251 -23.22 -14.37 22.81
N PRO A 252 -23.18 -15.64 22.33
CA PRO A 252 -24.28 -16.58 22.56
C PRO A 252 -24.54 -16.86 24.04
N GLU A 253 -23.46 -17.05 24.82
CA GLU A 253 -23.57 -17.27 26.30
C GLU A 253 -24.02 -16.00 27.01
N LEU A 254 -23.57 -14.84 26.56
CA LEU A 254 -23.97 -13.56 27.12
C LEU A 254 -25.46 -13.30 26.85
N GLU A 255 -25.96 -13.56 25.67
CA GLU A 255 -27.39 -13.45 25.32
C GLU A 255 -28.24 -14.36 26.21
N LYS A 256 -27.82 -15.62 26.39
CA LYS A 256 -28.52 -16.56 27.27
C LYS A 256 -28.60 -16.03 28.72
N LYS A 257 -27.48 -15.56 29.27
CA LYS A 257 -27.44 -14.96 30.60
C LYS A 257 -28.35 -13.73 30.75
N VAL A 258 -28.39 -12.86 29.72
CA VAL A 258 -29.27 -11.69 29.74
C VAL A 258 -30.73 -12.13 29.80
N ARG A 259 -31.16 -13.08 28.98
CA ARG A 259 -32.54 -13.62 29.00
C ARG A 259 -32.90 -14.27 30.38
N GLU A 260 -31.97 -15.01 30.99
CA GLU A 260 -32.16 -15.60 32.30
C GLU A 260 -32.34 -14.50 33.37
N LEU A 261 -31.52 -13.44 33.34
CA LEU A 261 -31.63 -12.31 34.27
C LEU A 261 -32.94 -11.51 34.06
N GLU A 262 -33.38 -11.31 32.83
CA GLU A 262 -34.66 -10.65 32.54
C GLU A 262 -35.84 -11.48 33.09
N ALA A 263 -35.83 -12.78 32.92
CA ALA A 263 -36.85 -13.67 33.46
C ALA A 263 -36.92 -13.62 34.99
N GLU A 264 -35.76 -13.64 35.67
CA GLU A 264 -35.66 -13.55 37.13
C GLU A 264 -36.13 -12.18 37.63
N LEU A 265 -35.73 -11.10 36.96
CA LEU A 265 -36.17 -9.75 37.30
C LEU A 265 -37.69 -9.60 37.18
N ASN A 266 -38.30 -10.14 36.13
CA ASN A 266 -39.75 -10.12 35.92
C ASN A 266 -40.47 -10.96 37.02
N ARG A 267 -39.88 -12.06 37.46
CA ARG A 267 -40.41 -12.85 38.55
C ARG A 267 -40.41 -12.11 39.89
N LEU A 268 -39.31 -11.37 40.16
CA LEU A 268 -39.20 -10.57 41.38
C LEU A 268 -40.12 -9.33 41.38
N LYS A 269 -40.48 -8.79 40.24
CA LYS A 269 -41.40 -7.63 40.10
C LYS A 269 -42.88 -8.04 40.28
N ASN A 270 -43.22 -9.31 40.10
CA ASN A 270 -44.57 -9.83 40.19
C ASN A 270 -44.84 -10.55 41.53
N THR A 271 -43.88 -10.56 42.45
CA THR A 271 -43.96 -10.94 43.86
C THR A 271 -44.05 -9.68 44.73
#